data_4df04ac23442ad437fbfbfa99b2e103f
#
_entry.id   4df04ac23442ad437fbfbfa99b2e103f
#
_cell.length_a   1.000
_cell.length_b   1.000
_cell.length_c   1.000
_cell.angle_alpha   90.00
_cell.angle_beta   90.00
_cell.angle_gamma   90.00
#
_symmetry.space_group_name_H-M   'P 1'
#
loop_
_entity.id
_entity.type
_entity.pdbx_description
1 polymer ?
#
loop_
_entity_poly.entity_id
_entity_poly.type
_entity_poly.pdbx_seq_one_letter_code
_entity_poly.pdbx_strand_id
1 'polypeptide(L)'
;MNGRQNEQAASDFHAVCTRVFHEWHERARARDTEGLLALYSEDAILESPLVPAILDDKQDGVLRGREELRRFFEEGGRRRPNELVRWYRTGEWLTDGRRLLVWEYPRQAPDGDQVDLVEFMEIAGGLIAYHRVYWGWKGRRLIAPALSRGSP
;
A
#
# COMPACT_ATOMS: atom_id res chain seq x y z
N MET A 1 -16.64 32.66 7.96
CA MET A 1 -17.26 31.32 8.02
C MET A 1 -16.41 30.20 7.42
N ASN A 2 -15.63 30.47 6.39
CA ASN A 2 -14.83 29.39 5.72
C ASN A 2 -13.65 28.81 6.54
N GLY A 3 -13.03 29.55 7.44
CA GLY A 3 -11.84 29.09 8.18
C GLY A 3 -12.12 27.89 9.10
N ARG A 4 -13.13 27.98 9.93
CA ARG A 4 -13.49 26.91 10.89
C ARG A 4 -13.95 25.62 10.21
N GLN A 5 -14.64 25.72 9.08
CA GLN A 5 -15.06 24.54 8.31
C GLN A 5 -13.87 23.83 7.66
N ASN A 6 -12.88 24.57 7.19
CA ASN A 6 -11.66 24.00 6.63
C ASN A 6 -10.79 23.34 7.71
N GLU A 7 -10.70 23.94 8.90
CA GLU A 7 -9.98 23.35 10.03
C GLU A 7 -10.64 22.06 10.51
N GLN A 8 -11.97 22.03 10.59
CA GLN A 8 -12.72 20.83 10.96
C GLN A 8 -12.53 19.72 9.92
N ALA A 9 -12.67 20.02 8.64
CA ALA A 9 -12.48 19.05 7.57
C ALA A 9 -11.06 18.47 7.56
N ALA A 10 -10.03 19.27 7.81
CA ALA A 10 -8.65 18.82 7.92
C ALA A 10 -8.44 17.92 9.17
N SER A 11 -9.08 18.26 10.30
CA SER A 11 -9.05 17.45 11.51
C SER A 11 -9.74 16.10 11.30
N ASP A 12 -10.88 16.08 10.65
CA ASP A 12 -11.62 14.86 10.34
C ASP A 12 -10.82 13.95 9.37
N PHE A 13 -10.20 14.56 8.37
CA PHE A 13 -9.33 13.82 7.44
C PHE A 13 -8.08 13.26 8.14
N HIS A 14 -7.48 14.00 9.07
CA HIS A 14 -6.37 13.52 9.88
C HIS A 14 -6.76 12.28 10.70
N ALA A 15 -7.95 12.27 11.29
CA ALA A 15 -8.46 11.11 12.02
C ALA A 15 -8.64 9.89 11.11
N VAL A 16 -9.13 10.09 9.88
CA VAL A 16 -9.22 9.03 8.86
C VAL A 16 -7.82 8.49 8.50
N CYS A 17 -6.84 9.36 8.26
CA CYS A 17 -5.46 8.95 7.97
C CYS A 17 -4.86 8.12 9.10
N THR A 18 -5.04 8.56 10.34
CA THR A 18 -4.58 7.82 11.53
C THR A 18 -5.17 6.43 11.58
N ARG A 19 -6.49 6.31 11.40
CA ARG A 19 -7.20 5.03 11.38
C ARG A 19 -6.68 4.12 10.25
N VAL A 20 -6.65 4.62 9.01
CA VAL A 20 -6.20 3.83 7.86
C VAL A 20 -4.76 3.36 8.04
N PHE A 21 -3.86 4.22 8.51
CA PHE A 21 -2.46 3.88 8.78
C PHE A 21 -2.32 2.72 9.77
N HIS A 22 -2.98 2.81 10.93
CA HIS A 22 -2.88 1.79 11.97
C HIS A 22 -3.55 0.48 11.56
N GLU A 23 -4.79 0.54 11.06
CA GLU A 23 -5.53 -0.66 10.66
C GLU A 23 -4.89 -1.36 9.46
N TRP A 24 -4.35 -0.63 8.49
CA TRP A 24 -3.66 -1.22 7.35
C TRP A 24 -2.44 -2.05 7.81
N HIS A 25 -1.61 -1.48 8.70
CA HIS A 25 -0.44 -2.18 9.22
C HIS A 25 -0.81 -3.38 10.07
N GLU A 26 -1.78 -3.26 10.94
CA GLU A 26 -2.26 -4.34 11.80
C GLU A 26 -2.79 -5.50 10.96
N ARG A 27 -3.67 -5.21 10.00
CA ARG A 27 -4.27 -6.22 9.13
C ARG A 27 -3.27 -6.84 8.16
N ALA A 28 -2.37 -6.06 7.59
CA ALA A 28 -1.29 -6.58 6.74
C ALA A 28 -0.36 -7.52 7.51
N ARG A 29 -0.03 -7.17 8.76
CA ARG A 29 0.79 -8.01 9.64
C ARG A 29 0.07 -9.31 10.03
N ALA A 30 -1.21 -9.23 10.31
CA ALA A 30 -2.05 -10.37 10.63
C ALA A 30 -2.39 -11.23 9.39
N ARG A 31 -2.10 -10.77 8.16
CA ARG A 31 -2.51 -11.38 6.90
C ARG A 31 -4.04 -11.49 6.78
N ASP A 32 -4.73 -10.51 7.36
CA ASP A 32 -6.18 -10.40 7.31
C ASP A 32 -6.62 -9.75 5.98
N THR A 33 -6.82 -10.58 4.98
CA THR A 33 -7.21 -10.13 3.64
C THR A 33 -8.55 -9.39 3.65
N GLU A 34 -9.55 -9.92 4.34
CA GLU A 34 -10.88 -9.29 4.39
C GLU A 34 -10.83 -7.95 5.13
N GLY A 35 -10.10 -7.91 6.23
CA GLY A 35 -9.87 -6.67 6.96
C GLY A 35 -9.15 -5.63 6.10
N LEU A 36 -8.10 -6.03 5.34
CA LEU A 36 -7.44 -5.12 4.39
C LEU A 36 -8.41 -4.59 3.35
N LEU A 37 -9.18 -5.47 2.70
CA LEU A 37 -10.15 -5.10 1.67
C LEU A 37 -11.23 -4.14 2.19
N ALA A 38 -11.59 -4.26 3.46
CA ALA A 38 -12.54 -3.33 4.08
C ALA A 38 -12.04 -1.89 4.15
N LEU A 39 -10.73 -1.65 4.03
CA LEU A 39 -10.14 -0.31 3.95
C LEU A 39 -10.20 0.31 2.55
N TYR A 40 -10.48 -0.48 1.51
CA TYR A 40 -10.51 -0.03 0.12
C TYR A 40 -11.94 0.18 -0.38
N SER A 41 -12.12 1.11 -1.32
CA SER A 41 -13.38 1.22 -2.07
C SER A 41 -13.58 -0.01 -2.96
N GLU A 42 -14.81 -0.27 -3.42
CA GLU A 42 -15.10 -1.44 -4.27
C GLU A 42 -14.37 -1.40 -5.61
N ASP A 43 -14.20 -0.21 -6.15
CA ASP A 43 -13.55 0.09 -7.42
C ASP A 43 -12.08 0.55 -7.25
N ALA A 44 -11.50 0.35 -6.07
CA ALA A 44 -10.14 0.80 -5.78
C ALA A 44 -9.12 0.30 -6.80
N ILE A 45 -8.13 1.14 -7.08
CA ILE A 45 -7.00 0.80 -7.95
C ILE A 45 -5.74 0.68 -7.11
N LEU A 46 -4.97 -0.39 -7.33
CA LEU A 46 -3.64 -0.55 -6.75
C LEU A 46 -2.60 -0.68 -7.85
N GLU A 47 -1.55 0.12 -7.78
CA GLU A 47 -0.39 0.05 -8.67
C GLU A 47 0.86 -0.35 -7.88
N SER A 48 1.49 -1.44 -8.30
CA SER A 48 2.75 -1.88 -7.71
C SER A 48 3.53 -2.73 -8.71
N PRO A 49 4.84 -2.53 -8.86
CA PRO A 49 5.68 -3.44 -9.63
C PRO A 49 5.74 -4.85 -9.04
N LEU A 50 5.24 -5.05 -7.83
CA LEU A 50 5.09 -6.36 -7.22
C LEU A 50 3.94 -7.19 -7.81
N VAL A 51 2.96 -6.56 -8.47
CA VAL A 51 1.79 -7.26 -9.01
C VAL A 51 2.20 -8.38 -9.97
N PRO A 52 2.99 -8.14 -11.04
CA PRO A 52 3.41 -9.21 -11.94
C PRO A 52 4.40 -10.20 -11.30
N ALA A 53 4.99 -9.86 -10.16
CA ALA A 53 5.83 -10.79 -9.41
C ALA A 53 5.02 -11.77 -8.54
N ILE A 54 3.80 -11.39 -8.17
CA ILE A 54 2.89 -12.20 -7.34
C ILE A 54 1.85 -12.92 -8.18
N LEU A 55 1.28 -12.24 -9.20
CA LEU A 55 0.24 -12.76 -10.06
C LEU A 55 0.79 -12.99 -11.47
N ASP A 56 1.06 -14.24 -11.82
CA ASP A 56 1.71 -14.62 -13.08
C ASP A 56 0.87 -14.29 -14.33
N ASP A 57 -0.45 -14.12 -14.17
CA ASP A 57 -1.38 -13.74 -15.23
C ASP A 57 -1.47 -12.21 -15.46
N LYS A 58 -0.83 -11.41 -14.61
CA LYS A 58 -0.78 -9.95 -14.73
C LYS A 58 0.53 -9.51 -15.40
N GLN A 59 0.39 -8.80 -16.52
CA GLN A 59 1.54 -8.24 -17.27
C GLN A 59 1.84 -6.80 -16.86
N ASP A 60 0.83 -6.09 -16.38
CA ASP A 60 0.97 -4.74 -15.84
C ASP A 60 1.00 -4.75 -14.30
N GLY A 61 1.42 -3.65 -13.73
CA GLY A 61 1.48 -3.48 -12.28
C GLY A 61 0.16 -2.99 -11.67
N VAL A 62 -0.99 -3.18 -12.33
CA VAL A 62 -2.25 -2.54 -11.95
C VAL A 62 -3.32 -3.57 -11.61
N LEU A 63 -3.95 -3.38 -10.45
CA LEU A 63 -5.12 -4.13 -9.99
C LEU A 63 -6.32 -3.21 -9.90
N ARG A 64 -7.51 -3.70 -10.29
CA ARG A 64 -8.76 -2.95 -10.31
C ARG A 64 -9.85 -3.69 -9.54
N GLY A 65 -10.42 -3.02 -8.56
CA GLY A 65 -11.49 -3.53 -7.73
C GLY A 65 -11.04 -4.55 -6.69
N ARG A 66 -11.88 -4.76 -5.70
CA ARG A 66 -11.57 -5.61 -4.55
C ARG A 66 -11.24 -7.06 -4.91
N GLU A 67 -11.79 -7.60 -5.98
CA GLU A 67 -11.54 -8.99 -6.35
C GLU A 67 -10.08 -9.23 -6.81
N GLU A 68 -9.54 -8.33 -7.64
CA GLU A 68 -8.13 -8.41 -8.02
C GLU A 68 -7.19 -8.12 -6.84
N LEU A 69 -7.57 -7.16 -5.98
CA LEU A 69 -6.84 -6.87 -4.76
C LEU A 69 -6.82 -8.08 -3.81
N ARG A 70 -7.94 -8.79 -3.68
CA ARG A 70 -8.07 -10.02 -2.87
C ARG A 70 -7.03 -11.05 -3.28
N ARG A 71 -6.99 -11.39 -4.56
CA ARG A 71 -6.03 -12.35 -5.10
C ARG A 71 -4.59 -11.94 -4.77
N PHE A 72 -4.28 -10.67 -4.93
CA PHE A 72 -2.94 -10.14 -4.66
C PHE A 72 -2.56 -10.20 -3.17
N PHE A 73 -3.47 -9.84 -2.28
CA PHE A 73 -3.21 -9.90 -0.84
C PHE A 73 -3.07 -11.33 -0.34
N GLU A 74 -3.92 -12.24 -0.78
CA GLU A 74 -3.85 -13.66 -0.42
C GLU A 74 -2.55 -14.30 -0.92
N GLU A 75 -2.24 -14.15 -2.19
CA GLU A 75 -1.04 -14.73 -2.77
C GLU A 75 0.23 -14.06 -2.26
N GLY A 76 0.20 -12.74 -2.11
CA GLY A 76 1.29 -11.98 -1.52
C GLY A 76 1.55 -12.37 -0.06
N GLY A 77 0.51 -12.63 0.71
CA GLY A 77 0.60 -13.13 2.09
C GLY A 77 1.28 -14.50 2.17
N ARG A 78 1.09 -15.35 1.17
CA ARG A 78 1.74 -16.68 1.10
C ARG A 78 3.20 -16.60 0.68
N ARG A 79 3.57 -15.68 -0.24
CA ARG A 79 4.90 -15.64 -0.88
C ARG A 79 5.89 -14.69 -0.22
N ARG A 80 5.45 -13.75 0.61
CA ARG A 80 6.31 -12.70 1.18
C ARG A 80 6.56 -12.90 2.65
N PRO A 81 7.81 -12.66 3.13
CA PRO A 81 8.01 -12.42 4.55
C PRO A 81 7.21 -11.16 4.92
N ASN A 82 6.41 -11.24 5.97
CA ASN A 82 5.50 -10.17 6.37
C ASN A 82 6.01 -9.36 7.57
N GLU A 83 7.32 -9.30 7.73
CA GLU A 83 7.94 -8.60 8.84
C GLU A 83 8.39 -7.20 8.44
N LEU A 84 8.01 -6.23 9.25
CA LEU A 84 8.63 -4.91 9.24
C LEU A 84 9.92 -5.02 10.05
N VAL A 85 11.05 -4.74 9.40
CA VAL A 85 12.37 -4.84 10.05
C VAL A 85 12.61 -3.59 10.90
N ARG A 86 12.35 -2.43 10.33
CA ARG A 86 12.46 -1.13 11.00
C ARG A 86 11.72 -0.08 10.20
N TRP A 87 11.47 1.04 10.82
CA TRP A 87 11.00 2.22 10.14
C TRP A 87 12.17 3.06 9.65
N TYR A 88 12.02 3.64 8.46
CA TYR A 88 12.80 4.78 8.07
C TYR A 88 12.28 6.01 8.77
N ARG A 89 13.18 6.95 9.03
CA ARG A 89 12.83 8.20 9.71
C ARG A 89 12.10 7.91 11.03
N THR A 90 10.90 8.39 11.18
CA THR A 90 10.14 8.30 12.43
C THR A 90 9.09 7.20 12.44
N GLY A 91 8.83 6.56 11.31
CA GLY A 91 7.70 5.65 11.17
C GLY A 91 6.34 6.36 11.14
N GLU A 92 6.34 7.66 10.90
CA GLU A 92 5.15 8.50 10.78
C GLU A 92 4.64 8.54 9.35
N TRP A 93 3.42 9.03 9.19
CA TRP A 93 2.80 9.27 7.90
C TRP A 93 2.71 10.76 7.61
N LEU A 94 2.54 11.09 6.33
CA LEU A 94 2.38 12.44 5.80
C LEU A 94 1.03 12.56 5.09
N THR A 95 0.47 13.76 5.09
CA THR A 95 -0.78 14.06 4.41
C THR A 95 -0.79 15.47 3.83
N ASP A 96 -1.58 15.70 2.78
CA ASP A 96 -1.91 17.03 2.28
C ASP A 96 -3.11 17.68 3.00
N GLY A 97 -3.66 16.98 4.01
CA GLY A 97 -4.81 17.42 4.77
C GLY A 97 -6.16 17.29 4.06
N ARG A 98 -6.21 16.65 2.88
CA ARG A 98 -7.41 16.58 2.03
C ARG A 98 -7.73 15.20 1.49
N ARG A 99 -6.74 14.53 0.88
CA ARG A 99 -6.95 13.24 0.23
C ARG A 99 -5.76 12.30 0.28
N LEU A 100 -4.54 12.80 0.53
CA LEU A 100 -3.33 11.99 0.46
C LEU A 100 -2.92 11.48 1.83
N LEU A 101 -2.54 10.21 1.85
CA LEU A 101 -1.89 9.54 2.96
C LEU A 101 -0.66 8.83 2.42
N VAL A 102 0.52 9.15 2.96
CA VAL A 102 1.80 8.64 2.48
C VAL A 102 2.67 8.22 3.66
N TRP A 103 3.29 7.06 3.57
CA TRP A 103 4.33 6.65 4.52
C TRP A 103 5.42 5.83 3.85
N GLU A 104 6.58 5.81 4.48
CA GLU A 104 7.74 5.04 4.06
C GLU A 104 8.02 3.96 5.09
N TYR A 105 8.22 2.74 4.65
CA TYR A 105 8.64 1.66 5.52
C TYR A 105 9.60 0.70 4.83
N PRO A 106 10.56 0.14 5.57
CA PRO A 106 11.40 -0.94 5.10
C PRO A 106 10.72 -2.29 5.32
N ARG A 107 10.99 -3.21 4.42
CA ARG A 107 10.54 -4.60 4.52
C ARG A 107 11.72 -5.53 4.30
N GLN A 108 11.82 -6.59 5.07
CA GLN A 108 12.89 -7.56 4.89
C GLN A 108 12.75 -8.32 3.57
N ALA A 109 13.85 -8.36 2.81
CA ALA A 109 13.97 -9.20 1.64
C ALA A 109 14.35 -10.65 2.03
N PRO A 110 14.10 -11.66 1.16
CA PRO A 110 14.43 -13.06 1.46
C PRO A 110 15.90 -13.33 1.77
N ASP A 111 16.80 -12.49 1.27
CA ASP A 111 18.25 -12.57 1.55
C ASP A 111 18.68 -11.86 2.85
N GLY A 112 17.72 -11.39 3.63
CA GLY A 112 17.96 -10.64 4.87
C GLY A 112 18.24 -9.15 4.66
N ASP A 113 18.28 -8.65 3.43
CA ASP A 113 18.42 -7.23 3.14
C ASP A 113 17.08 -6.50 3.35
N GLN A 114 17.07 -5.20 3.22
CA GLN A 114 15.91 -4.37 3.49
C GLN A 114 15.42 -3.71 2.21
N VAL A 115 14.14 -3.87 1.91
CA VAL A 115 13.46 -3.24 0.79
C VAL A 115 12.75 -1.98 1.27
N ASP A 116 13.06 -0.86 0.64
CA ASP A 116 12.46 0.42 0.95
C ASP A 116 11.23 0.63 0.08
N LEU A 117 10.11 0.92 0.72
CA LEU A 117 8.82 1.14 0.06
C LEU A 117 8.21 2.46 0.48
N VAL A 118 7.53 3.12 -0.45
CA VAL A 118 6.62 4.23 -0.17
C VAL A 118 5.22 3.81 -0.57
N GLU A 119 4.33 3.80 0.40
CA GLU A 119 2.89 3.62 0.19
C GLU A 119 2.27 4.99 -0.01
N PHE A 120 1.68 5.20 -1.17
CA PHE A 120 1.03 6.44 -1.55
C PHE A 120 -0.46 6.16 -1.80
N MET A 121 -1.32 6.69 -0.96
CA MET A 121 -2.76 6.42 -1.01
C MET A 121 -3.57 7.69 -1.22
N GLU A 122 -4.59 7.59 -2.07
CA GLU A 122 -5.66 8.59 -2.17
C GLU A 122 -6.88 8.07 -1.43
N ILE A 123 -7.35 8.86 -0.48
CA ILE A 123 -8.50 8.54 0.36
C ILE A 123 -9.72 9.32 -0.12
N ALA A 124 -10.81 8.62 -0.33
CA ALA A 124 -12.11 9.20 -0.67
C ALA A 124 -13.22 8.53 0.15
N GLY A 125 -14.09 9.32 0.76
CA GLY A 125 -15.17 8.80 1.60
C GLY A 125 -14.69 7.94 2.77
N GLY A 126 -13.49 8.19 3.28
CA GLY A 126 -12.90 7.41 4.38
C GLY A 126 -12.27 6.08 3.98
N LEU A 127 -12.23 5.75 2.68
CA LEU A 127 -11.66 4.52 2.12
C LEU A 127 -10.52 4.83 1.15
N ILE A 128 -9.63 3.87 0.96
CA ILE A 128 -8.55 3.93 -0.03
C ILE A 128 -9.16 3.73 -1.41
N ALA A 129 -9.14 4.78 -2.24
CA ALA A 129 -9.62 4.73 -3.61
C ALA A 129 -8.50 4.42 -4.61
N TYR A 130 -7.30 4.90 -4.32
CA TYR A 130 -6.13 4.66 -5.14
C TYR A 130 -4.92 4.38 -4.25
N HIS A 131 -4.11 3.39 -4.62
CA HIS A 131 -2.94 3.00 -3.87
C HIS A 131 -1.78 2.73 -4.82
N ARG A 132 -0.70 3.51 -4.73
CA ARG A 132 0.56 3.28 -5.45
C ARG A 132 1.64 2.87 -4.50
N VAL A 133 2.42 1.87 -4.89
CA VAL A 133 3.60 1.44 -4.13
C VAL A 133 4.85 1.79 -4.92
N TYR A 134 5.63 2.72 -4.40
CA TYR A 134 6.93 3.08 -4.95
C TYR A 134 8.02 2.27 -4.27
N TRP A 135 8.94 1.74 -5.06
CA TRP A 135 10.00 0.87 -4.58
C TRP A 135 11.34 1.59 -4.58
N GLY A 136 12.10 1.41 -3.51
CA GLY A 136 13.47 1.87 -3.42
C GLY A 136 14.43 1.01 -4.25
N TRP A 137 15.69 1.45 -4.27
CA TRP A 137 16.73 0.82 -5.09
C TRP A 137 16.89 -0.69 -4.84
N LYS A 138 16.84 -1.12 -3.59
CA LYS A 138 17.03 -2.54 -3.23
C LYS A 138 15.83 -3.41 -3.65
N GLY A 139 14.63 -2.86 -3.65
CA GLY A 139 13.41 -3.57 -4.06
C GLY A 139 13.42 -4.03 -5.51
N ARG A 140 14.11 -3.32 -6.39
CA ARG A 140 14.20 -3.69 -7.80
C ARG A 140 14.72 -5.11 -8.05
N ARG A 141 15.57 -5.65 -7.17
CA ARG A 141 16.09 -7.02 -7.29
C ARG A 141 15.01 -8.07 -7.15
N LEU A 142 13.98 -7.80 -6.36
CA LEU A 142 12.87 -8.72 -6.16
C LEU A 142 11.91 -8.74 -7.35
N ILE A 143 11.75 -7.60 -8.01
CA ILE A 143 10.80 -7.44 -9.12
C ILE A 143 11.44 -7.62 -10.50
N ALA A 144 12.75 -7.43 -10.64
CA ALA A 144 13.44 -7.52 -11.92
C ALA A 144 13.18 -8.83 -12.70
N PRO A 145 13.17 -10.03 -12.07
CA PRO A 145 12.86 -11.26 -12.79
C PRO A 145 11.45 -11.32 -13.36
N ALA A 146 10.47 -10.68 -12.69
CA ALA A 146 9.10 -10.63 -13.17
C ALA A 146 8.94 -9.64 -14.32
N LEU A 147 9.61 -8.49 -14.26
CA LEU A 147 9.61 -7.50 -15.34
C LEU A 147 10.27 -8.02 -16.62
N SER A 148 11.29 -8.87 -16.49
CA SER A 148 11.97 -9.47 -17.64
C SER A 148 11.12 -10.50 -18.39
N ARG A 149 10.13 -11.10 -17.75
CA ARG A 149 9.20 -12.08 -18.38
C ARG A 149 8.15 -11.42 -19.28
N GLY A 150 7.89 -10.14 -19.10
CA GLY A 150 6.91 -9.36 -19.86
C GLY A 150 7.49 -8.59 -21.06
N SER A 151 8.78 -8.72 -21.34
CA SER A 151 9.39 -8.08 -22.53
C SER A 151 9.21 -8.99 -23.74
N PRO A 152 8.63 -8.48 -24.86
CA PRO A 152 8.48 -9.27 -26.10
C PRO A 152 9.81 -9.60 -26.73
#